data_9348e9e9b958e9c604ee0de2b9e2e105
#
_entry.id   9348e9e9b958e9c604ee0de2b9e2e105
#
_cell.length_a   1.000
_cell.length_b   1.000
_cell.length_c   1.000
_cell.angle_alpha   90.00
_cell.angle_beta   90.00
_cell.angle_gamma   90.00
#
_symmetry.space_group_name_H-M   'P 1'
#
loop_
_entity.id
_entity.type
_entity.pdbx_description
1 polymer ?
#
loop_
_entity_poly.entity_id
_entity_poly.type
_entity_poly.pdbx_seq_one_letter_code
_entity_poly.pdbx_strand_id
1 'polypeptide(L)'
;MAVKIGNAFITKLQMNNNGNGFEDFQGTNLAARATDLTPIVQTFTSVGTTSFTIPTAVTRVEYLVVAGGGGGGNGYDNGGGAGGGAGMVLTGELDVNPGQSYTVTVGAGGNGGADTRSNNNGSAGSNSVFGSITALGGGGGGGSRTGAPGGASNSGGTTQVGSTTAPGGGYGTGGSNDGGGGGGATSAGDVGGLNTFPNAGGAGLSSDISGTSVTYGVGGAGAYNGGPYDGANGTANRGNGGGGGSSPSFNSAGGGNGGSGIVIIKYY
;
A
#
# COMPACT_ATOMS: atom_id res chain seq x y z
N MET A 1 -10.20 37.23 -17.64
CA MET A 1 -9.67 36.32 -16.61
C MET A 1 -10.22 34.93 -16.92
N ALA A 2 -9.39 33.92 -17.11
CA ALA A 2 -9.88 32.57 -17.33
C ALA A 2 -10.08 31.89 -15.97
N VAL A 3 -11.25 31.33 -15.72
CA VAL A 3 -11.56 30.55 -14.51
C VAL A 3 -11.59 29.08 -14.88
N LYS A 4 -10.84 28.24 -14.15
CA LYS A 4 -10.83 26.78 -14.34
C LYS A 4 -11.90 26.17 -13.44
N ILE A 5 -12.87 25.47 -14.03
CA ILE A 5 -13.86 24.67 -13.31
C ILE A 5 -13.72 23.22 -13.80
N GLY A 6 -13.21 22.34 -12.95
CA GLY A 6 -12.83 20.99 -13.36
C GLY A 6 -11.75 21.02 -14.45
N ASN A 7 -11.89 20.21 -15.50
CA ASN A 7 -10.97 20.18 -16.66
C ASN A 7 -11.31 21.22 -17.74
N ALA A 8 -12.34 22.05 -17.57
CA ALA A 8 -12.74 23.07 -18.52
C ALA A 8 -12.18 24.43 -18.19
N PHE A 9 -11.59 25.12 -19.18
CA PHE A 9 -11.23 26.52 -19.09
C PHE A 9 -12.37 27.36 -19.63
N ILE A 10 -12.91 28.25 -18.80
CA ILE A 10 -13.92 29.22 -19.22
C ILE A 10 -13.21 30.55 -19.47
N THR A 11 -13.11 30.92 -20.71
CA THR A 11 -12.40 32.15 -21.16
C THR A 11 -13.26 33.41 -21.10
N LYS A 12 -14.57 33.27 -21.00
CA LYS A 12 -15.50 34.40 -20.82
C LYS A 12 -16.57 34.04 -19.79
N LEU A 13 -16.68 34.82 -18.75
CA LEU A 13 -17.73 34.81 -17.75
C LEU A 13 -18.60 36.06 -17.89
N GLN A 14 -19.91 35.86 -17.84
CA GLN A 14 -20.89 36.94 -17.79
C GLN A 14 -21.72 36.81 -16.52
N MET A 15 -21.98 37.91 -15.81
CA MET A 15 -22.95 37.87 -14.70
C MET A 15 -24.34 37.59 -15.27
N ASN A 16 -25.09 36.71 -14.60
CA ASN A 16 -26.48 36.48 -14.95
C ASN A 16 -27.30 37.75 -14.73
N ASN A 17 -28.43 37.89 -15.42
CA ASN A 17 -29.29 39.06 -15.36
C ASN A 17 -29.86 39.34 -13.96
N ASN A 18 -29.72 38.41 -13.00
CA ASN A 18 -30.18 38.53 -11.62
C ASN A 18 -29.06 38.90 -10.62
N GLY A 19 -27.81 39.05 -11.07
CA GLY A 19 -26.68 39.41 -10.21
C GLY A 19 -26.20 38.32 -9.23
N ASN A 20 -26.77 37.12 -9.27
CA ASN A 20 -26.55 36.04 -8.28
C ASN A 20 -25.68 34.91 -8.77
N GLY A 21 -24.87 35.09 -9.80
CA GLY A 21 -23.97 34.09 -10.30
C GLY A 21 -23.37 34.41 -11.66
N PHE A 22 -22.50 33.55 -12.12
CA PHE A 22 -21.86 33.66 -13.44
C PHE A 22 -22.40 32.58 -14.38
N GLU A 23 -22.62 32.96 -15.62
CA GLU A 23 -23.08 32.12 -16.71
C GLU A 23 -22.01 32.05 -17.81
N ASP A 24 -22.00 30.97 -18.57
CA ASP A 24 -21.25 30.91 -19.82
C ASP A 24 -21.96 31.77 -20.90
N PHE A 25 -21.31 31.96 -22.05
CA PHE A 25 -21.84 32.76 -23.15
C PHE A 25 -23.20 32.25 -23.72
N GLN A 26 -23.66 31.08 -23.29
CA GLN A 26 -24.93 30.46 -23.71
C GLN A 26 -26.01 30.53 -22.62
N GLY A 27 -25.77 31.28 -21.52
CA GLY A 27 -26.73 31.43 -20.43
C GLY A 27 -26.82 30.23 -19.48
N THR A 28 -25.84 29.34 -19.52
CA THR A 28 -25.83 28.16 -18.66
C THR A 28 -25.26 28.51 -17.29
N ASN A 29 -25.97 28.19 -16.23
CA ASN A 29 -25.53 28.46 -14.86
C ASN A 29 -24.32 27.55 -14.54
N LEU A 30 -23.15 28.16 -14.38
CA LEU A 30 -21.89 27.45 -14.16
C LEU A 30 -21.81 26.72 -12.82
N ALA A 31 -22.55 27.19 -11.81
CA ALA A 31 -22.63 26.50 -10.53
C ALA A 31 -23.36 25.15 -10.66
N ALA A 32 -24.40 25.08 -11.50
CA ALA A 32 -25.10 23.82 -11.79
C ALA A 32 -24.25 22.84 -12.58
N ARG A 33 -23.40 23.34 -13.52
CA ARG A 33 -22.47 22.47 -14.28
C ARG A 33 -21.30 21.96 -13.47
N ALA A 34 -20.83 22.70 -12.48
CA ALA A 34 -19.75 22.25 -11.60
C ALA A 34 -20.18 21.10 -10.68
N THR A 35 -21.48 20.95 -10.40
CA THR A 35 -22.03 19.88 -9.55
C THR A 35 -22.39 18.60 -10.32
N ASP A 36 -22.37 18.63 -11.66
CA ASP A 36 -22.89 17.55 -12.51
C ASP A 36 -21.75 16.66 -13.10
N LEU A 37 -20.50 16.92 -12.74
CA LEU A 37 -19.38 16.09 -13.16
C LEU A 37 -19.25 14.89 -12.23
N THR A 38 -19.93 13.77 -12.55
CA THR A 38 -19.71 12.51 -11.87
C THR A 38 -18.31 11.99 -12.22
N PRO A 39 -17.45 11.73 -11.22
CA PRO A 39 -16.13 11.20 -11.50
C PRO A 39 -16.21 9.78 -12.07
N ILE A 40 -15.37 9.50 -13.04
CA ILE A 40 -15.15 8.14 -13.55
C ILE A 40 -13.94 7.57 -12.81
N VAL A 41 -14.12 6.37 -12.22
CA VAL A 41 -13.07 5.67 -11.48
C VAL A 41 -12.71 4.39 -12.21
N GLN A 42 -11.47 4.30 -12.69
CA GLN A 42 -10.88 3.08 -13.27
C GLN A 42 -10.00 2.41 -12.22
N THR A 43 -10.25 1.11 -11.99
CA THR A 43 -9.54 0.33 -10.98
C THR A 43 -8.88 -0.90 -11.60
N PHE A 44 -7.59 -1.09 -11.33
CA PHE A 44 -6.78 -2.21 -11.80
C PHE A 44 -6.36 -3.04 -10.60
N THR A 45 -6.83 -4.29 -10.54
CA THR A 45 -6.59 -5.23 -9.42
C THR A 45 -5.84 -6.49 -9.84
N SER A 46 -5.85 -6.82 -11.14
CA SER A 46 -5.16 -8.01 -11.65
C SER A 46 -3.66 -7.80 -11.67
N VAL A 47 -2.92 -8.65 -10.96
CA VAL A 47 -1.45 -8.62 -10.97
C VAL A 47 -0.92 -8.80 -12.39
N GLY A 48 0.04 -7.98 -12.76
CA GLY A 48 0.64 -7.96 -14.09
C GLY A 48 0.59 -6.58 -14.74
N THR A 49 0.97 -6.53 -16.00
CA THR A 49 1.06 -5.28 -16.77
C THR A 49 -0.01 -5.23 -17.85
N THR A 50 -0.68 -4.09 -17.94
CA THR A 50 -1.65 -3.73 -18.98
C THR A 50 -1.43 -2.28 -19.43
N SER A 51 -2.29 -1.76 -20.28
CA SER A 51 -2.29 -0.35 -20.66
C SER A 51 -3.66 0.28 -20.44
N PHE A 52 -3.66 1.57 -20.13
CA PHE A 52 -4.87 2.38 -20.04
C PHE A 52 -4.77 3.57 -21.00
N THR A 53 -5.71 3.67 -21.92
CA THR A 53 -5.79 4.80 -22.85
C THR A 53 -6.64 5.91 -22.26
N ILE A 54 -6.06 7.10 -22.14
CA ILE A 54 -6.74 8.28 -21.61
C ILE A 54 -7.85 8.70 -22.58
N PRO A 55 -9.09 8.94 -22.09
CA PRO A 55 -10.16 9.46 -22.94
C PRO A 55 -9.80 10.81 -23.59
N THR A 56 -10.32 11.08 -24.78
CA THR A 56 -9.92 12.23 -25.62
C THR A 56 -10.22 13.60 -25.03
N ALA A 57 -11.08 13.69 -24.00
CA ALA A 57 -11.40 14.94 -23.31
C ALA A 57 -10.63 15.14 -21.99
N VAL A 58 -9.87 14.13 -21.53
CA VAL A 58 -9.21 14.14 -20.21
C VAL A 58 -7.78 14.63 -20.37
N THR A 59 -7.44 15.70 -19.65
CA THR A 59 -6.08 16.30 -19.62
C THR A 59 -5.40 16.15 -18.27
N ARG A 60 -6.13 15.71 -17.22
CA ARG A 60 -5.62 15.50 -15.86
C ARG A 60 -6.38 14.35 -15.21
N VAL A 61 -5.67 13.56 -14.43
CA VAL A 61 -6.23 12.48 -13.61
C VAL A 61 -5.75 12.60 -12.17
N GLU A 62 -6.58 12.18 -11.22
CA GLU A 62 -6.15 11.82 -9.86
C GLU A 62 -5.74 10.35 -9.87
N TYR A 63 -4.70 9.99 -9.11
CA TYR A 63 -4.24 8.59 -9.03
C TYR A 63 -3.97 8.13 -7.61
N LEU A 64 -4.14 6.83 -7.42
CA LEU A 64 -3.62 6.06 -6.31
C LEU A 64 -2.86 4.86 -6.90
N VAL A 65 -1.57 4.73 -6.58
CA VAL A 65 -0.73 3.61 -6.97
C VAL A 65 -0.20 2.95 -5.70
N VAL A 66 -0.59 1.70 -5.47
CA VAL A 66 -0.18 0.91 -4.32
C VAL A 66 0.58 -0.32 -4.80
N ALA A 67 1.80 -0.49 -4.34
CA ALA A 67 2.61 -1.67 -4.66
C ALA A 67 2.21 -2.89 -3.83
N GLY A 68 2.73 -4.06 -4.17
CA GLY A 68 2.56 -5.27 -3.37
C GLY A 68 3.27 -5.18 -2.02
N GLY A 69 2.64 -5.67 -0.95
CA GLY A 69 3.27 -5.82 0.36
C GLY A 69 4.25 -6.98 0.40
N GLY A 70 5.23 -6.95 1.30
CA GLY A 70 6.15 -8.06 1.55
C GLY A 70 5.49 -9.19 2.34
N GLY A 71 5.97 -10.41 2.18
CA GLY A 71 5.59 -11.55 3.01
C GLY A 71 6.23 -11.49 4.40
N GLY A 72 5.60 -12.07 5.41
CA GLY A 72 6.17 -12.25 6.74
C GLY A 72 7.20 -13.37 6.81
N GLY A 73 8.09 -13.34 7.79
CA GLY A 73 9.03 -14.42 8.06
C GLY A 73 8.38 -15.62 8.78
N ASN A 74 8.98 -16.79 8.69
CA ASN A 74 8.52 -17.94 9.46
C ASN A 74 8.95 -17.86 10.94
N GLY A 75 8.21 -18.54 11.81
CA GLY A 75 8.62 -18.86 13.16
C GLY A 75 9.28 -20.24 13.20
N TYR A 76 10.36 -20.42 14.02
CA TYR A 76 11.00 -21.68 14.25
C TYR A 76 11.69 -21.70 15.62
N ASP A 77 11.62 -22.85 16.30
CA ASP A 77 12.38 -23.19 17.50
C ASP A 77 12.27 -22.11 18.62
N ASN A 78 11.07 -21.93 19.15
CA ASN A 78 10.71 -20.90 20.14
C ASN A 78 10.88 -19.46 19.65
N GLY A 79 10.74 -19.23 18.36
CA GLY A 79 10.86 -17.87 17.80
C GLY A 79 9.67 -17.46 16.96
N GLY A 80 9.36 -16.18 16.99
CA GLY A 80 8.37 -15.53 16.13
C GLY A 80 9.03 -14.89 14.90
N GLY A 81 8.46 -15.06 13.74
CA GLY A 81 8.84 -14.35 12.50
C GLY A 81 8.39 -12.88 12.55
N ALA A 82 9.12 -12.04 11.86
CA ALA A 82 8.77 -10.63 11.72
C ALA A 82 7.69 -10.43 10.62
N GLY A 83 6.86 -9.41 10.79
CA GLY A 83 5.90 -9.01 9.76
C GLY A 83 6.56 -8.42 8.53
N GLY A 84 5.98 -8.65 7.35
CA GLY A 84 6.37 -8.00 6.11
C GLY A 84 5.98 -6.53 6.07
N GLY A 85 6.76 -5.69 5.38
CA GLY A 85 6.45 -4.29 5.16
C GLY A 85 5.32 -4.12 4.15
N ALA A 86 4.58 -3.04 4.28
CA ALA A 86 3.59 -2.63 3.29
C ALA A 86 4.26 -2.22 1.97
N GLY A 87 3.55 -2.36 0.86
CA GLY A 87 3.89 -1.70 -0.39
C GLY A 87 3.73 -0.18 -0.29
N MET A 88 4.57 0.54 -1.02
CA MET A 88 4.49 2.00 -1.11
C MET A 88 3.11 2.42 -1.62
N VAL A 89 2.56 3.49 -1.04
CA VAL A 89 1.32 4.12 -1.45
C VAL A 89 1.64 5.52 -1.98
N LEU A 90 1.33 5.77 -3.24
CA LEU A 90 1.49 7.07 -3.90
C LEU A 90 0.14 7.59 -4.35
N THR A 91 -0.14 8.86 -4.03
CA THR A 91 -1.36 9.57 -4.46
C THR A 91 -0.97 10.91 -5.04
N GLY A 92 -1.78 11.41 -5.95
CA GLY A 92 -1.55 12.75 -6.53
C GLY A 92 -2.39 12.98 -7.77
N GLU A 93 -2.04 14.04 -8.47
CA GLU A 93 -2.59 14.38 -9.77
C GLU A 93 -1.49 14.25 -10.84
N LEU A 94 -1.87 13.88 -12.04
CA LEU A 94 -0.98 13.79 -13.19
C LEU A 94 -1.65 14.48 -14.39
N ASP A 95 -0.92 15.40 -15.01
CA ASP A 95 -1.33 15.94 -16.31
C ASP A 95 -1.05 14.86 -17.38
N VAL A 96 -2.04 14.56 -18.19
CA VAL A 96 -2.02 13.48 -19.17
C VAL A 96 -2.38 13.99 -20.56
N ASN A 97 -1.91 13.29 -21.59
CA ASN A 97 -2.27 13.61 -22.97
C ASN A 97 -3.52 12.83 -23.39
N PRO A 98 -4.58 13.51 -23.85
CA PRO A 98 -5.78 12.86 -24.37
C PRO A 98 -5.46 11.85 -25.49
N GLY A 99 -6.07 10.67 -25.41
CA GLY A 99 -5.86 9.60 -26.39
C GLY A 99 -4.55 8.81 -26.24
N GLN A 100 -3.63 9.22 -25.36
CA GLN A 100 -2.39 8.50 -25.12
C GLN A 100 -2.61 7.29 -24.21
N SER A 101 -1.90 6.19 -24.49
CA SER A 101 -1.88 4.99 -23.64
C SER A 101 -0.74 5.07 -22.63
N TYR A 102 -1.04 4.76 -21.38
CA TYR A 102 -0.11 4.69 -20.27
C TYR A 102 0.00 3.26 -19.76
N THR A 103 1.22 2.84 -19.45
CA THR A 103 1.46 1.53 -18.82
C THR A 103 0.87 1.52 -17.41
N VAL A 104 0.14 0.45 -17.09
CA VAL A 104 -0.37 0.17 -15.73
C VAL A 104 0.16 -1.20 -15.32
N THR A 105 0.91 -1.24 -14.22
CA THR A 105 1.38 -2.50 -13.61
C THR A 105 0.85 -2.60 -12.19
N VAL A 106 0.25 -3.73 -11.85
CA VAL A 106 -0.15 -4.07 -10.49
C VAL A 106 0.82 -5.11 -9.93
N GLY A 107 1.52 -4.73 -8.86
CA GLY A 107 2.52 -5.58 -8.22
C GLY A 107 1.91 -6.72 -7.42
N ALA A 108 2.52 -7.89 -7.47
CA ALA A 108 2.19 -9.02 -6.62
C ALA A 108 2.67 -8.79 -5.18
N GLY A 109 1.97 -9.37 -4.20
CA GLY A 109 2.51 -9.51 -2.85
C GLY A 109 3.68 -10.50 -2.81
N GLY A 110 4.59 -10.31 -1.85
CA GLY A 110 5.69 -11.23 -1.60
C GLY A 110 5.22 -12.51 -0.92
N ASN A 111 5.88 -13.63 -1.18
CA ASN A 111 5.58 -14.88 -0.48
C ASN A 111 6.04 -14.82 0.97
N GLY A 112 5.29 -15.43 1.88
CA GLY A 112 5.71 -15.65 3.26
C GLY A 112 6.87 -16.64 3.34
N GLY A 113 7.64 -16.57 4.44
CA GLY A 113 8.68 -17.53 4.76
C GLY A 113 8.09 -18.93 4.88
N ALA A 114 8.73 -19.92 4.21
CA ALA A 114 8.23 -21.28 4.18
C ALA A 114 8.19 -21.92 5.58
N ASP A 115 7.16 -22.75 5.81
CA ASP A 115 7.04 -23.58 7.02
C ASP A 115 8.07 -24.72 6.96
N THR A 116 9.27 -24.44 7.39
CA THR A 116 10.36 -25.42 7.48
C THR A 116 11.14 -25.19 8.78
N ARG A 117 11.83 -26.23 9.24
CA ARG A 117 12.69 -26.16 10.45
C ARG A 117 14.01 -25.44 10.15
N SER A 118 13.92 -24.30 9.50
CA SER A 118 15.04 -23.38 9.24
C SER A 118 14.54 -21.96 9.24
N ASN A 119 15.47 -21.01 9.28
CA ASN A 119 15.16 -19.59 9.27
C ASN A 119 14.82 -19.14 7.84
N ASN A 120 13.55 -18.85 7.56
CA ASN A 120 13.08 -18.44 6.24
C ASN A 120 12.45 -17.03 6.30
N ASN A 121 13.08 -16.13 5.58
CA ASN A 121 12.54 -14.77 5.42
C ASN A 121 11.35 -14.80 4.43
N GLY A 122 10.43 -13.87 4.62
CA GLY A 122 9.48 -13.52 3.59
C GLY A 122 10.16 -12.84 2.40
N SER A 123 9.52 -12.88 1.26
CA SER A 123 9.98 -12.19 0.04
C SER A 123 9.43 -10.78 -0.03
N ALA A 124 10.13 -9.89 -0.74
CA ALA A 124 9.60 -8.57 -1.04
C ALA A 124 8.40 -8.63 -1.99
N GLY A 125 7.50 -7.69 -1.89
CA GLY A 125 6.45 -7.45 -2.88
C GLY A 125 7.00 -6.83 -4.16
N SER A 126 6.18 -6.82 -5.21
CA SER A 126 6.54 -6.24 -6.51
C SER A 126 6.04 -4.80 -6.64
N ASN A 127 6.72 -4.02 -7.47
CA ASN A 127 6.34 -2.64 -7.75
C ASN A 127 5.01 -2.54 -8.51
N SER A 128 4.28 -1.44 -8.29
CA SER A 128 3.16 -1.02 -9.14
C SER A 128 3.52 0.24 -9.90
N VAL A 129 2.98 0.39 -11.11
CA VAL A 129 3.32 1.49 -12.02
C VAL A 129 2.05 2.09 -12.64
N PHE A 130 2.04 3.42 -12.77
CA PHE A 130 1.14 4.14 -13.66
C PHE A 130 1.94 5.20 -14.45
N GLY A 131 2.16 4.94 -15.74
CA GLY A 131 3.01 5.80 -16.57
C GLY A 131 4.44 5.93 -16.01
N SER A 132 4.80 7.13 -15.56
CA SER A 132 6.10 7.42 -14.92
C SER A 132 6.08 7.25 -13.39
N ILE A 133 4.90 7.01 -12.79
CA ILE A 133 4.75 6.87 -11.33
C ILE A 133 5.06 5.42 -10.97
N THR A 134 6.04 5.19 -10.10
CA THR A 134 6.42 3.86 -9.62
C THR A 134 6.35 3.80 -8.11
N ALA A 135 5.44 2.98 -7.58
CA ALA A 135 5.39 2.61 -6.17
C ALA A 135 6.23 1.34 -5.95
N LEU A 136 7.08 1.35 -4.93
CA LEU A 136 7.99 0.23 -4.63
C LEU A 136 7.32 -0.81 -3.74
N GLY A 137 7.62 -2.08 -3.99
CA GLY A 137 7.14 -3.20 -3.18
C GLY A 137 7.67 -3.15 -1.75
N GLY A 138 6.88 -3.64 -0.79
CA GLY A 138 7.28 -3.77 0.61
C GLY A 138 8.33 -4.84 0.82
N GLY A 139 9.23 -4.63 1.78
CA GLY A 139 10.27 -5.60 2.14
C GLY A 139 9.70 -6.83 2.86
N GLY A 140 10.32 -7.99 2.69
CA GLY A 140 9.96 -9.20 3.43
C GLY A 140 10.37 -9.14 4.89
N GLY A 141 9.58 -9.75 5.77
CA GLY A 141 9.90 -9.94 7.19
C GLY A 141 10.96 -11.02 7.40
N GLY A 142 11.79 -10.85 8.43
CA GLY A 142 12.78 -11.84 8.79
C GLY A 142 12.18 -13.08 9.46
N GLY A 143 12.72 -14.26 9.15
CA GLY A 143 12.42 -15.49 9.88
C GLY A 143 13.15 -15.54 11.22
N SER A 144 12.71 -16.34 12.18
CA SER A 144 13.29 -16.43 13.53
C SER A 144 13.73 -17.83 13.93
N ARG A 145 14.76 -17.91 14.77
CA ARG A 145 15.29 -19.12 15.38
C ARG A 145 15.82 -18.81 16.78
N THR A 146 15.56 -19.71 17.75
CA THR A 146 16.12 -19.62 19.11
C THR A 146 17.65 -19.60 19.09
N GLY A 147 18.27 -18.70 19.84
CA GLY A 147 19.71 -18.65 20.02
C GLY A 147 20.51 -18.04 18.88
N ALA A 148 19.86 -17.55 17.82
CA ALA A 148 20.55 -16.68 16.88
C ALA A 148 20.80 -15.34 17.55
N PRO A 149 22.04 -14.81 17.63
CA PRO A 149 22.27 -13.46 18.07
C PRO A 149 21.39 -12.55 17.20
N GLY A 150 20.74 -11.54 17.81
CA GLY A 150 19.89 -10.58 17.10
C GLY A 150 20.62 -10.00 15.90
N GLY A 151 20.55 -10.69 14.79
CA GLY A 151 21.21 -10.31 13.54
C GLY A 151 20.27 -9.45 12.70
N ALA A 152 20.85 -8.66 11.84
CA ALA A 152 20.20 -7.70 10.94
C ALA A 152 19.11 -8.30 9.99
N SER A 153 18.78 -9.58 10.11
CA SER A 153 17.85 -10.28 9.23
C SER A 153 16.37 -10.17 9.61
N ASN A 154 16.04 -9.65 10.79
CA ASN A 154 14.65 -9.64 11.29
C ASN A 154 14.05 -8.25 11.46
N SER A 155 14.53 -7.28 10.75
CA SER A 155 13.75 -6.05 10.62
C SER A 155 12.48 -6.37 9.83
N GLY A 156 11.34 -5.96 10.31
CA GLY A 156 10.12 -5.92 9.51
C GLY A 156 10.40 -5.22 8.19
N GLY A 157 9.67 -5.58 7.14
CA GLY A 157 9.85 -4.96 5.84
C GLY A 157 9.66 -3.44 5.92
N THR A 158 10.24 -2.73 4.98
CA THR A 158 10.09 -1.28 4.84
C THR A 158 9.00 -0.93 3.85
N THR A 159 8.40 0.26 4.00
CA THR A 159 7.51 0.86 3.00
C THR A 159 7.91 2.31 2.76
N GLN A 160 7.53 2.86 1.63
CA GLN A 160 7.77 4.28 1.31
C GLN A 160 6.44 5.00 1.12
N VAL A 161 6.33 6.22 1.61
CA VAL A 161 5.20 7.12 1.41
C VAL A 161 5.74 8.39 0.74
N GLY A 162 5.42 8.59 -0.51
CA GLY A 162 5.99 9.71 -1.25
C GLY A 162 7.53 9.65 -1.25
N SER A 163 8.19 10.58 -0.56
CA SER A 163 9.64 10.62 -0.37
C SER A 163 10.10 10.02 0.97
N THR A 164 9.22 9.56 1.84
CA THR A 164 9.55 9.02 3.16
C THR A 164 9.45 7.50 3.19
N THR A 165 10.36 6.86 3.92
CA THR A 165 10.37 5.42 4.16
C THR A 165 10.01 5.17 5.61
N ALA A 166 8.94 4.40 5.85
CA ALA A 166 8.61 3.93 7.20
C ALA A 166 9.33 2.59 7.43
N PRO A 167 10.30 2.53 8.36
CA PRO A 167 11.01 1.29 8.64
C PRO A 167 10.08 0.25 9.30
N GLY A 168 10.37 -1.01 9.09
CA GLY A 168 9.79 -2.08 9.90
C GLY A 168 10.28 -2.02 11.33
N GLY A 169 9.50 -2.57 12.25
CA GLY A 169 9.93 -2.77 13.64
C GLY A 169 11.11 -3.72 13.69
N GLY A 170 12.13 -3.34 14.46
CA GLY A 170 13.29 -4.19 14.73
C GLY A 170 12.97 -5.32 15.71
N TYR A 171 13.99 -6.14 16.01
CA TYR A 171 13.92 -7.08 17.14
C TYR A 171 13.80 -6.39 18.48
N GLY A 172 13.14 -7.07 19.40
CA GLY A 172 13.30 -6.76 20.81
C GLY A 172 14.76 -6.99 21.27
N THR A 173 15.32 -6.03 21.97
CA THR A 173 16.60 -6.15 22.66
C THR A 173 16.40 -6.95 23.95
N GLY A 174 17.19 -7.98 24.17
CA GLY A 174 17.22 -8.67 25.47
C GLY A 174 16.80 -10.14 25.48
N GLY A 175 17.04 -10.88 24.39
CA GLY A 175 16.82 -12.33 24.36
C GLY A 175 15.39 -12.75 24.10
N SER A 176 14.51 -11.83 23.69
CA SER A 176 13.19 -12.20 23.20
C SER A 176 13.30 -12.72 21.77
N ASN A 177 12.56 -13.79 21.51
CA ASN A 177 12.49 -14.43 20.20
C ASN A 177 11.30 -13.91 19.39
N ASP A 178 10.77 -12.71 19.73
CA ASP A 178 9.58 -12.15 19.10
C ASP A 178 9.95 -11.33 17.86
N GLY A 179 9.27 -11.55 16.77
CA GLY A 179 9.41 -10.78 15.55
C GLY A 179 8.78 -9.40 15.65
N GLY A 180 9.42 -8.37 15.11
CA GLY A 180 8.86 -7.02 15.01
C GLY A 180 7.76 -6.91 13.95
N GLY A 181 6.88 -5.93 14.08
CA GLY A 181 5.90 -5.59 13.05
C GLY A 181 6.55 -4.96 11.81
N GLY A 182 6.01 -5.20 10.63
CA GLY A 182 6.42 -4.56 9.39
C GLY A 182 6.02 -3.08 9.33
N GLY A 183 6.77 -2.24 8.62
CA GLY A 183 6.41 -0.83 8.41
C GLY A 183 5.12 -0.70 7.60
N GLY A 184 4.29 0.27 7.96
CA GLY A 184 3.10 0.65 7.22
C GLY A 184 3.30 1.94 6.42
N ALA A 185 2.30 2.34 5.65
CA ALA A 185 2.40 3.51 4.78
C ALA A 185 2.62 4.83 5.54
N THR A 186 2.21 4.93 6.80
CA THR A 186 2.28 6.18 7.58
C THR A 186 3.10 6.06 8.88
N SER A 187 3.39 4.85 9.35
CA SER A 187 4.19 4.65 10.55
C SER A 187 5.06 3.40 10.49
N ALA A 188 6.09 3.36 11.32
CA ALA A 188 6.84 2.13 11.58
C ALA A 188 5.93 1.07 12.26
N GLY A 189 6.32 -0.19 12.15
CA GLY A 189 5.76 -1.26 12.98
C GLY A 189 6.41 -1.29 14.36
N ASP A 190 5.79 -2.03 15.29
CA ASP A 190 6.28 -2.19 16.64
C ASP A 190 7.59 -2.99 16.69
N VAL A 191 8.45 -2.62 17.60
CA VAL A 191 9.67 -3.40 17.91
C VAL A 191 9.27 -4.67 18.66
N GLY A 192 9.81 -5.83 18.24
CA GLY A 192 9.62 -7.08 18.98
C GLY A 192 10.11 -6.94 20.43
N GLY A 193 9.33 -7.39 21.38
CA GLY A 193 9.61 -7.23 22.82
C GLY A 193 9.34 -8.51 23.62
N LEU A 194 9.82 -8.54 24.87
CA LEU A 194 9.59 -9.65 25.79
C LEU A 194 8.08 -9.82 26.03
N ASN A 195 7.45 -10.83 25.43
CA ASN A 195 6.07 -11.23 25.69
C ASN A 195 5.00 -10.12 25.55
N THR A 196 5.26 -9.08 24.79
CA THR A 196 4.21 -8.12 24.39
C THR A 196 3.57 -8.63 23.11
N PHE A 197 2.29 -8.96 23.16
CA PHE A 197 1.54 -9.50 22.02
C PHE A 197 0.36 -8.60 21.70
N PRO A 198 0.05 -8.43 20.40
CA PRO A 198 0.87 -8.66 19.21
C PRO A 198 1.78 -7.46 18.90
N ASN A 199 2.96 -7.70 18.29
CA ASN A 199 3.77 -6.62 17.71
C ASN A 199 3.07 -6.11 16.45
N ALA A 200 2.35 -5.00 16.57
CA ALA A 200 1.53 -4.50 15.47
C ALA A 200 2.36 -4.05 14.27
N GLY A 201 1.85 -4.26 13.09
CA GLY A 201 2.36 -3.61 11.87
C GLY A 201 2.05 -2.12 11.87
N GLY A 202 2.85 -1.35 11.15
CA GLY A 202 2.66 0.08 10.98
C GLY A 202 1.34 0.43 10.28
N ALA A 203 0.82 1.62 10.56
CA ALA A 203 -0.45 2.09 10.05
C ALA A 203 -0.42 2.37 8.52
N GLY A 204 -1.53 2.10 7.85
CA GLY A 204 -1.74 2.41 6.44
C GLY A 204 -2.22 3.84 6.20
N LEU A 205 -2.35 4.19 4.93
CA LEU A 205 -2.91 5.44 4.43
C LEU A 205 -4.35 5.22 3.97
N SER A 206 -5.29 6.03 4.48
CA SER A 206 -6.68 6.01 4.01
C SER A 206 -6.86 6.93 2.79
N SER A 207 -7.63 6.47 1.82
CA SER A 207 -7.99 7.23 0.62
C SER A 207 -9.44 6.96 0.23
N ASP A 208 -10.13 7.98 -0.23
CA ASP A 208 -11.51 7.94 -0.73
C ASP A 208 -11.60 8.00 -2.27
N ILE A 209 -10.48 7.88 -2.97
CA ILE A 209 -10.41 7.96 -4.44
C ILE A 209 -11.36 6.99 -5.13
N SER A 210 -11.64 5.84 -4.51
CA SER A 210 -12.58 4.82 -5.01
C SER A 210 -14.05 5.15 -4.79
N GLY A 211 -14.38 6.31 -4.17
CA GLY A 211 -15.72 6.70 -3.76
C GLY A 211 -16.09 6.29 -2.34
N THR A 212 -15.30 5.45 -1.68
CA THR A 212 -15.43 5.07 -0.27
C THR A 212 -14.06 5.11 0.40
N SER A 213 -14.03 5.40 1.71
CA SER A 213 -12.77 5.43 2.46
C SER A 213 -12.21 4.03 2.64
N VAL A 214 -10.98 3.85 2.18
CA VAL A 214 -10.27 2.57 2.17
C VAL A 214 -8.85 2.78 2.66
N THR A 215 -8.36 1.92 3.59
CA THR A 215 -6.99 1.95 4.09
C THR A 215 -6.10 1.02 3.26
N TYR A 216 -4.96 1.55 2.78
CA TYR A 216 -3.94 0.87 2.00
C TYR A 216 -2.61 0.85 2.72
N GLY A 217 -1.79 -0.17 2.46
CA GLY A 217 -0.43 -0.20 2.95
C GLY A 217 -0.30 -0.35 4.46
N VAL A 218 -1.00 -1.28 5.08
CA VAL A 218 -0.81 -1.66 6.48
C VAL A 218 0.33 -2.65 6.58
N GLY A 219 1.25 -2.47 7.51
CA GLY A 219 2.33 -3.41 7.79
C GLY A 219 1.82 -4.74 8.37
N GLY A 220 2.53 -5.84 8.14
CA GLY A 220 2.21 -7.12 8.75
C GLY A 220 2.54 -7.14 10.25
N ALA A 221 1.77 -7.84 11.06
CA ALA A 221 2.09 -8.03 12.47
C ALA A 221 3.29 -8.99 12.64
N GLY A 222 4.14 -8.71 13.63
CA GLY A 222 5.16 -9.65 14.09
C GLY A 222 4.55 -10.72 14.99
N ALA A 223 5.18 -11.89 15.01
CA ALA A 223 4.75 -13.00 15.82
C ALA A 223 5.57 -13.14 17.10
N TYR A 224 5.03 -13.85 18.07
CA TYR A 224 5.67 -14.19 19.35
C TYR A 224 5.75 -15.71 19.54
N ASN A 225 6.47 -16.14 20.57
CA ASN A 225 6.58 -17.54 20.94
C ASN A 225 5.34 -18.03 21.71
N GLY A 226 4.20 -18.23 21.06
CA GLY A 226 2.95 -18.55 21.78
C GLY A 226 2.10 -19.68 21.22
N GLY A 227 2.46 -20.27 20.11
CA GLY A 227 1.74 -21.38 19.48
C GLY A 227 2.14 -21.58 18.03
N PRO A 228 1.91 -22.76 17.43
CA PRO A 228 2.25 -23.04 16.04
C PRO A 228 1.19 -22.43 15.12
N TYR A 229 1.26 -21.12 14.89
CA TYR A 229 0.32 -20.40 14.03
C TYR A 229 1.03 -19.80 12.84
N ASP A 230 0.54 -20.10 11.64
CA ASP A 230 0.97 -19.42 10.42
C ASP A 230 0.61 -17.93 10.48
N GLY A 231 1.46 -17.10 9.92
CA GLY A 231 1.20 -15.67 9.78
C GLY A 231 0.00 -15.39 8.88
N ALA A 232 -0.79 -14.39 9.25
CA ALA A 232 -1.94 -13.98 8.44
C ALA A 232 -1.48 -13.38 7.10
N ASN A 233 -2.18 -13.70 6.01
CA ASN A 233 -1.93 -13.07 4.72
C ASN A 233 -2.34 -11.59 4.74
N GLY A 234 -1.58 -10.76 4.07
CA GLY A 234 -1.95 -9.38 3.75
C GLY A 234 -3.18 -9.34 2.84
N THR A 235 -4.04 -8.36 3.05
CA THR A 235 -5.25 -8.20 2.24
C THR A 235 -4.89 -7.88 0.79
N ALA A 236 -5.43 -8.64 -0.15
CA ALA A 236 -5.25 -8.40 -1.58
C ALA A 236 -5.76 -7.00 -1.99
N ASN A 237 -5.15 -6.40 -3.00
CA ASN A 237 -5.49 -5.08 -3.53
C ASN A 237 -5.38 -3.94 -2.50
N ARG A 238 -4.51 -4.12 -1.49
CA ARG A 238 -4.26 -3.14 -0.44
C ARG A 238 -2.77 -2.86 -0.23
N GLY A 239 -1.89 -3.71 -0.77
CA GLY A 239 -0.47 -3.62 -0.51
C GLY A 239 -0.08 -3.90 0.94
N ASN A 240 -0.90 -4.62 1.70
CA ASN A 240 -0.63 -4.92 3.10
C ASN A 240 0.49 -5.95 3.23
N GLY A 241 1.33 -5.80 4.25
CA GLY A 241 2.33 -6.81 4.59
C GLY A 241 1.70 -8.09 5.15
N GLY A 242 2.37 -9.23 4.96
CA GLY A 242 2.01 -10.52 5.57
C GLY A 242 2.50 -10.61 7.02
N GLY A 243 1.77 -11.30 7.89
CA GLY A 243 2.16 -11.52 9.29
C GLY A 243 3.29 -12.53 9.43
N GLY A 244 4.08 -12.42 10.51
CA GLY A 244 5.07 -13.41 10.89
C GLY A 244 4.44 -14.72 11.38
N GLY A 245 5.11 -15.85 11.18
CA GLY A 245 4.74 -17.14 11.76
C GLY A 245 5.20 -17.27 13.19
N SER A 246 4.48 -18.01 14.04
CA SER A 246 4.75 -18.23 15.45
C SER A 246 4.99 -19.70 15.74
N SER A 247 6.06 -20.04 16.45
CA SER A 247 6.37 -21.45 16.73
C SER A 247 6.89 -21.70 18.14
N PRO A 248 6.20 -22.53 18.96
CA PRO A 248 6.75 -23.05 20.21
C PRO A 248 7.65 -24.27 19.91
N SER A 249 8.67 -24.44 20.70
CA SER A 249 9.55 -25.64 20.82
C SER A 249 9.64 -26.58 19.61
N PHE A 250 10.73 -26.51 18.87
CA PHE A 250 11.11 -27.45 17.76
C PHE A 250 10.09 -27.61 16.60
N ASN A 251 8.99 -26.87 16.62
CA ASN A 251 8.04 -26.77 15.51
C ASN A 251 8.43 -25.63 14.56
N SER A 252 7.72 -25.49 13.49
CA SER A 252 7.80 -24.35 12.57
C SER A 252 6.40 -23.90 12.17
N ALA A 253 6.28 -22.67 11.77
CA ALA A 253 5.06 -22.10 11.20
C ALA A 253 5.42 -21.07 10.12
N GLY A 254 4.74 -21.10 9.00
CA GLY A 254 5.02 -20.25 7.86
C GLY A 254 4.65 -18.80 8.12
N GLY A 255 5.36 -17.87 7.48
CA GLY A 255 4.92 -16.46 7.38
C GLY A 255 3.75 -16.32 6.41
N GLY A 256 2.90 -15.31 6.64
CA GLY A 256 1.81 -14.97 5.71
C GLY A 256 2.34 -14.30 4.43
N ASN A 257 1.64 -14.47 3.33
CA ASN A 257 1.94 -13.76 2.10
C ASN A 257 1.56 -12.28 2.22
N GLY A 258 2.28 -11.40 1.55
CA GLY A 258 1.86 -10.01 1.37
C GLY A 258 0.65 -9.89 0.43
N GLY A 259 -0.15 -8.84 0.60
CA GLY A 259 -1.26 -8.52 -0.30
C GLY A 259 -0.77 -7.90 -1.60
N SER A 260 -1.46 -8.17 -2.71
CA SER A 260 -1.19 -7.49 -3.98
C SER A 260 -1.44 -5.98 -3.89
N GLY A 261 -0.81 -5.23 -4.78
CA GLY A 261 -1.08 -3.81 -4.98
C GLY A 261 -2.38 -3.54 -5.74
N ILE A 262 -2.59 -2.27 -6.04
CA ILE A 262 -3.73 -1.77 -6.82
C ILE A 262 -3.33 -0.46 -7.51
N VAL A 263 -3.93 -0.18 -8.68
CA VAL A 263 -3.87 1.14 -9.31
C VAL A 263 -5.28 1.65 -9.51
N ILE A 264 -5.54 2.88 -9.07
CA ILE A 264 -6.83 3.56 -9.24
C ILE A 264 -6.57 4.90 -9.94
N ILE A 265 -7.35 5.16 -10.98
CA ILE A 265 -7.29 6.39 -11.78
C ILE A 265 -8.69 7.01 -11.78
N LYS A 266 -8.79 8.26 -11.34
CA LYS A 266 -10.05 9.00 -11.27
C LYS A 266 -9.96 10.23 -12.16
N TYR A 267 -10.99 10.50 -12.95
CA TYR A 267 -11.06 11.66 -13.87
C TYR A 267 -12.52 12.10 -14.06
N TYR A 268 -12.68 13.28 -14.68
CA TYR A 268 -13.98 13.92 -14.93
C TYR A 268 -14.17 14.18 -16.41
#